data_4657f5fda277de25c84f21e53fbaf4bf
#
_entry.id   4657f5fda277de25c84f21e53fbaf4bf
#
_cell.length_a   1.000
_cell.length_b   1.000
_cell.length_c   1.000
_cell.angle_alpha   90.00
_cell.angle_beta   90.00
_cell.angle_gamma   90.00
#
_symmetry.space_group_name_H-M   'P 1'
#
loop_
_entity.id
_entity.type
_entity.pdbx_description
1 polymer ?
#
loop_
_entity_poly.entity_id
_entity_poly.type
_entity_poly.pdbx_seq_one_letter_code
_entity_poly.pdbx_strand_id
1 'polypeptide(L)'
;CIRDRLKSLTPLYKQRQQRRLTVLIVIIIVLALALTVVTGTLSASLALLGDAVDSASLYLNRADGGWPATTGITEPLQIEPLADGFVELGNEDVLVYSAYGSKILSLQPSYARPVLAVGGTHFVVYNRAGSELTVCSRTRTLYTQRFDEDILLCAMSNNNSLAVVTDADRFAGWVHIYDPSMRELYSWRMPQSMGTPIALDFAPDNRRFASGMIAARDGQLNCSVYFMSLDSDTEGLLYTADAGSMLLRLDWQSENRVMAVFDTYIAVIDPRTAAEVARYD
;
A
#
# COMPACT_ATOMS: atom_id res chain seq x y z
N CYS A 1 -42.44 -14.82 55.67
CA CYS A 1 -41.07 -15.22 56.06
C CYS A 1 -40.24 -15.85 54.93
N ILE A 2 -40.80 -16.60 53.99
CA ILE A 2 -40.02 -17.20 52.86
C ILE A 2 -39.86 -16.19 51.69
N ARG A 3 -40.81 -15.34 51.46
CA ARG A 3 -40.81 -14.33 50.37
C ARG A 3 -39.78 -13.21 50.57
N ASP A 4 -39.43 -12.89 51.81
CA ASP A 4 -38.47 -11.86 52.13
C ASP A 4 -37.00 -12.35 52.03
N ARG A 5 -36.75 -13.64 52.25
CA ARG A 5 -35.41 -14.25 52.02
C ARG A 5 -35.04 -14.37 50.54
N LEU A 6 -36.01 -14.56 49.65
CA LEU A 6 -35.78 -14.61 48.21
C LEU A 6 -35.43 -13.25 47.61
N LYS A 7 -35.96 -12.12 48.16
CA LYS A 7 -35.63 -10.77 47.72
C LYS A 7 -34.22 -10.33 48.09
N SER A 8 -33.65 -10.86 49.16
CA SER A 8 -32.28 -10.55 49.60
C SER A 8 -31.17 -11.29 48.84
N LEU A 9 -31.47 -12.39 48.15
CA LEU A 9 -30.52 -13.21 47.40
C LEU A 9 -30.34 -12.74 45.93
N THR A 10 -31.32 -12.03 45.39
CA THR A 10 -31.29 -11.53 43.98
C THR A 10 -30.17 -10.52 43.70
N PRO A 11 -29.81 -9.56 44.59
CA PRO A 11 -28.73 -8.62 44.32
C PRO A 11 -27.37 -9.30 44.38
N LEU A 12 -27.15 -10.24 45.27
CA LEU A 12 -25.86 -10.98 45.37
C LEU A 12 -25.60 -11.89 44.16
N TYR A 13 -26.66 -12.53 43.63
CA TYR A 13 -26.53 -13.32 42.40
C TYR A 13 -26.22 -12.48 41.16
N LYS A 14 -26.89 -11.35 40.99
CA LYS A 14 -26.60 -10.39 39.92
C LYS A 14 -25.18 -9.85 40.02
N GLN A 15 -24.69 -9.52 41.19
CA GLN A 15 -23.38 -9.02 41.43
C GLN A 15 -22.27 -10.06 41.14
N ARG A 16 -22.51 -11.35 41.47
CA ARG A 16 -21.62 -12.46 41.10
C ARG A 16 -21.61 -12.71 39.58
N GLN A 17 -22.77 -12.62 38.94
CA GLN A 17 -22.88 -12.80 37.51
C GLN A 17 -22.18 -11.63 36.73
N GLN A 18 -22.34 -10.39 37.18
CA GLN A 18 -21.64 -9.24 36.65
C GLN A 18 -20.10 -9.37 36.81
N ARG A 19 -19.62 -9.78 37.99
CA ARG A 19 -18.17 -10.02 38.20
C ARG A 19 -17.62 -11.12 37.27
N ARG A 20 -18.37 -12.22 37.07
CA ARG A 20 -17.97 -13.28 36.15
C ARG A 20 -17.92 -12.78 34.70
N LEU A 21 -18.91 -11.98 34.30
CA LEU A 21 -18.94 -11.35 32.98
C LEU A 21 -17.77 -10.39 32.79
N THR A 22 -17.49 -9.56 33.77
CA THR A 22 -16.32 -8.63 33.72
C THR A 22 -15.00 -9.38 33.63
N VAL A 23 -14.81 -10.44 34.42
CA VAL A 23 -13.61 -11.27 34.37
C VAL A 23 -13.46 -11.95 33.00
N LEU A 24 -14.57 -12.46 32.44
CA LEU A 24 -14.57 -13.09 31.12
C LEU A 24 -14.22 -12.08 30.01
N ILE A 25 -14.76 -10.87 30.08
CA ILE A 25 -14.41 -9.77 29.15
C ILE A 25 -12.92 -9.41 29.27
N VAL A 26 -12.38 -9.29 30.49
CA VAL A 26 -10.97 -8.99 30.71
C VAL A 26 -10.07 -10.11 30.15
N ILE A 27 -10.45 -11.38 30.34
CA ILE A 27 -9.71 -12.52 29.78
C ILE A 27 -9.72 -12.47 28.24
N ILE A 28 -10.86 -12.18 27.63
CA ILE A 28 -10.97 -12.06 26.16
C ILE A 28 -10.08 -10.92 25.65
N ILE A 29 -10.08 -9.77 26.31
CA ILE A 29 -9.23 -8.61 25.95
C ILE A 29 -7.75 -8.98 26.08
N VAL A 30 -7.34 -9.65 27.15
CA VAL A 30 -5.95 -10.09 27.36
C VAL A 30 -5.54 -11.12 26.30
N LEU A 31 -6.41 -12.07 25.98
CA LEU A 31 -6.17 -13.07 24.93
C LEU A 31 -6.06 -12.42 23.54
N ALA A 32 -6.92 -11.46 23.23
CA ALA A 32 -6.86 -10.70 21.99
C ALA A 32 -5.57 -9.89 21.88
N LEU A 33 -5.17 -9.20 22.96
CA LEU A 33 -3.89 -8.49 23.05
C LEU A 33 -2.69 -9.43 22.90
N ALA A 34 -2.71 -10.59 23.55
CA ALA A 34 -1.65 -11.59 23.43
C ALA A 34 -1.55 -12.11 21.99
N LEU A 35 -2.67 -12.35 21.31
CA LEU A 35 -2.70 -12.79 19.93
C LEU A 35 -2.09 -11.73 18.99
N THR A 36 -2.42 -10.46 19.17
CA THR A 36 -1.88 -9.36 18.35
C THR A 36 -0.38 -9.12 18.58
N VAL A 37 0.12 -9.38 19.81
CA VAL A 37 1.56 -9.35 20.09
C VAL A 37 2.29 -10.48 19.39
N VAL A 38 1.74 -11.70 19.41
CA VAL A 38 2.34 -12.87 18.78
C VAL A 38 2.35 -12.76 17.25
N THR A 39 1.33 -12.15 16.67
CA THR A 39 1.23 -11.95 15.20
C THR A 39 2.01 -10.73 14.70
N GLY A 40 2.63 -9.94 15.58
CA GLY A 40 3.37 -8.73 15.20
C GLY A 40 2.50 -7.56 14.72
N THR A 41 1.17 -7.74 14.61
CA THR A 41 0.25 -6.70 14.12
C THR A 41 -0.02 -5.59 15.14
N LEU A 42 0.35 -5.79 16.39
CA LEU A 42 0.12 -4.81 17.46
C LEU A 42 0.90 -3.51 17.23
N SER A 43 2.17 -3.62 16.81
CA SER A 43 3.01 -2.44 16.56
C SER A 43 2.48 -1.59 15.41
N ALA A 44 2.07 -2.23 14.30
CA ALA A 44 1.47 -1.54 13.16
C ALA A 44 0.12 -0.91 13.54
N SER A 45 -0.73 -1.62 14.28
CA SER A 45 -2.03 -1.08 14.72
C SER A 45 -1.89 0.10 15.68
N LEU A 46 -0.92 0.09 16.60
CA LEU A 46 -0.63 1.22 17.50
C LEU A 46 -0.04 2.41 16.75
N ALA A 47 0.81 2.15 15.76
CA ALA A 47 1.35 3.20 14.90
C ALA A 47 0.26 3.90 14.09
N LEU A 48 -0.70 3.14 13.55
CA LEU A 48 -1.88 3.68 12.83
C LEU A 48 -2.78 4.52 13.74
N LEU A 49 -3.01 4.11 14.99
CA LEU A 49 -3.77 4.90 15.97
C LEU A 49 -3.05 6.22 16.28
N GLY A 50 -1.72 6.16 16.48
CA GLY A 50 -0.91 7.35 16.69
C GLY A 50 -0.96 8.30 15.50
N ASP A 51 -0.88 7.75 14.27
CA ASP A 51 -0.99 8.54 13.04
C ASP A 51 -2.34 9.23 12.89
N ALA A 52 -3.44 8.56 13.25
CA ALA A 52 -4.77 9.17 13.23
C ALA A 52 -4.86 10.39 14.16
N VAL A 53 -4.24 10.34 15.34
CA VAL A 53 -4.18 11.46 16.29
C VAL A 53 -3.32 12.61 15.74
N ASP A 54 -2.14 12.30 15.19
CA ASP A 54 -1.25 13.31 14.62
C ASP A 54 -1.85 13.95 13.37
N SER A 55 -2.49 13.17 12.51
CA SER A 55 -3.20 13.68 11.34
C SER A 55 -4.33 14.62 11.74
N ALA A 56 -5.10 14.29 12.80
CA ALA A 56 -6.11 15.19 13.34
C ALA A 56 -5.49 16.49 13.89
N SER A 57 -4.32 16.42 14.54
CA SER A 57 -3.62 17.59 15.05
C SER A 57 -3.13 18.53 13.94
N LEU A 58 -2.71 18.00 12.80
CA LEU A 58 -2.34 18.80 11.62
C LEU A 58 -3.53 19.58 11.05
N TYR A 59 -4.74 19.01 11.07
CA TYR A 59 -5.95 19.72 10.67
C TYR A 59 -6.32 20.86 11.61
N LEU A 60 -6.08 20.69 12.91
CA LEU A 60 -6.40 21.69 13.93
C LEU A 60 -5.35 22.80 14.01
N ASN A 61 -4.08 22.47 13.81
CA ASN A 61 -2.94 23.38 13.89
C ASN A 61 -2.30 23.56 12.50
N ARG A 62 -3.01 24.24 11.59
CA ARG A 62 -2.48 24.58 10.27
C ARG A 62 -1.34 25.57 10.42
N ALA A 63 -0.11 25.05 10.52
CA ALA A 63 1.06 25.91 10.42
C ALA A 63 1.20 26.40 8.98
N ASP A 64 1.22 27.71 8.80
CA ASP A 64 1.45 28.32 7.50
C ASP A 64 2.95 28.50 7.28
N GLY A 65 3.55 27.62 6.48
CA GLY A 65 4.97 27.69 6.11
C GLY A 65 5.26 28.73 5.05
N GLY A 66 4.20 29.13 4.32
CA GLY A 66 4.28 30.06 3.19
C GLY A 66 4.98 29.48 1.95
N TRP A 67 4.46 29.85 0.77
CA TRP A 67 5.10 29.57 -0.51
C TRP A 67 5.68 30.86 -1.09
N PRO A 68 6.84 30.82 -1.81
CA PRO A 68 7.65 29.65 -2.14
C PRO A 68 8.51 29.16 -0.96
N ALA A 69 8.65 27.82 -0.81
CA ALA A 69 9.53 27.18 0.17
C ALA A 69 10.67 26.43 -0.53
N THR A 70 11.88 26.51 0.05
CA THR A 70 13.00 25.71 -0.41
C THR A 70 12.99 24.37 0.33
N THR A 71 12.88 23.27 -0.39
CA THR A 71 12.79 21.94 0.21
C THR A 71 14.12 21.43 0.75
N GLY A 72 15.22 21.90 0.16
CA GLY A 72 16.58 21.46 0.49
C GLY A 72 17.07 20.29 -0.38
N ILE A 73 16.21 19.66 -1.14
CA ILE A 73 16.58 18.68 -2.17
C ILE A 73 16.82 19.43 -3.48
N THR A 74 18.05 19.39 -3.99
CA THR A 74 18.41 20.09 -5.23
C THR A 74 18.06 19.32 -6.49
N GLU A 75 18.07 17.99 -6.40
CA GLU A 75 17.76 17.07 -7.50
C GLU A 75 16.77 16.01 -7.00
N PRO A 76 15.47 16.28 -7.08
CA PRO A 76 14.45 15.31 -6.67
C PRO A 76 14.41 14.13 -7.64
N LEU A 77 14.39 12.92 -7.11
CA LEU A 77 14.17 11.69 -7.88
C LEU A 77 12.70 11.51 -8.24
N GLN A 78 11.82 11.77 -7.26
CA GLN A 78 10.37 11.67 -7.43
C GLN A 78 9.67 12.74 -6.56
N ILE A 79 8.56 13.25 -7.06
CA ILE A 79 7.63 14.12 -6.31
C ILE A 79 6.23 13.59 -6.58
N GLU A 80 5.54 13.20 -5.51
CA GLU A 80 4.21 12.59 -5.61
C GLU A 80 3.23 13.29 -4.66
N PRO A 81 1.96 13.45 -5.07
CA PRO A 81 0.93 13.98 -4.19
C PRO A 81 0.65 13.01 -3.03
N LEU A 82 0.45 13.54 -1.84
CA LEU A 82 0.13 12.75 -0.64
C LEU A 82 -0.93 13.50 0.17
N ALA A 83 -2.14 12.99 0.18
CA ALA A 83 -3.30 13.64 0.83
C ALA A 83 -3.48 15.11 0.36
N ASP A 84 -3.36 16.07 1.27
CA ASP A 84 -3.45 17.52 0.99
C ASP A 84 -2.08 18.19 0.80
N GLY A 85 -1.03 17.42 0.56
CA GLY A 85 0.34 17.90 0.36
C GLY A 85 1.09 17.07 -0.68
N PHE A 86 2.38 16.92 -0.49
CA PHE A 86 3.21 16.09 -1.35
C PHE A 86 4.39 15.48 -0.56
N VAL A 87 4.94 14.43 -1.12
CA VAL A 87 6.19 13.80 -0.67
C VAL A 87 7.23 13.96 -1.77
N GLU A 88 8.42 14.34 -1.38
CA GLU A 88 9.59 14.52 -2.25
C GLU A 88 10.67 13.53 -1.84
N LEU A 89 11.16 12.75 -2.80
CA LEU A 89 12.24 11.80 -2.64
C LEU A 89 13.50 12.35 -3.31
N GLY A 90 14.57 12.50 -2.55
CA GLY A 90 15.93 12.70 -3.02
C GLY A 90 16.77 11.43 -2.95
N ASN A 91 18.05 11.54 -3.18
CA ASN A 91 18.98 10.42 -3.09
C ASN A 91 19.10 9.87 -1.65
N GLU A 92 19.09 10.74 -0.65
CA GLU A 92 19.28 10.37 0.76
C GLU A 92 18.08 10.74 1.63
N ASP A 93 17.30 11.75 1.20
CA ASP A 93 16.24 12.34 2.00
C ASP A 93 14.86 12.07 1.41
N VAL A 94 13.89 11.94 2.30
CA VAL A 94 12.47 11.93 1.98
C VAL A 94 11.81 13.02 2.80
N LEU A 95 11.16 13.97 2.14
CA LEU A 95 10.52 15.12 2.76
C LEU A 95 9.03 15.13 2.48
N VAL A 96 8.23 15.38 3.50
CA VAL A 96 6.78 15.55 3.35
C VAL A 96 6.42 17.00 3.67
N TYR A 97 5.67 17.61 2.78
CA TYR A 97 5.18 18.98 2.91
C TYR A 97 3.66 19.03 2.89
N SER A 98 3.11 19.96 3.66
CA SER A 98 1.68 20.32 3.57
C SER A 98 1.42 21.17 2.33
N ALA A 99 0.15 21.30 1.93
CA ALA A 99 -0.28 22.25 0.90
C ALA A 99 0.08 23.71 1.22
N TYR A 100 0.37 24.01 2.50
CA TYR A 100 0.72 25.36 2.98
C TYR A 100 2.22 25.61 3.06
N GLY A 101 3.07 24.72 2.54
CA GLY A 101 4.53 24.88 2.52
C GLY A 101 5.24 24.52 3.82
N SER A 102 4.52 23.96 4.81
CA SER A 102 5.15 23.49 6.05
C SER A 102 5.72 22.09 5.88
N LYS A 103 6.98 21.91 6.28
CA LYS A 103 7.60 20.59 6.33
C LYS A 103 7.02 19.80 7.51
N ILE A 104 6.42 18.64 7.21
CA ILE A 104 5.76 17.77 8.18
C ILE A 104 6.71 16.67 8.66
N LEU A 105 7.43 16.03 7.72
CA LEU A 105 8.28 14.89 7.99
C LEU A 105 9.59 14.99 7.21
N SER A 106 10.67 14.49 7.82
CA SER A 106 11.97 14.34 7.17
C SER A 106 12.55 12.99 7.59
N LEU A 107 12.94 12.17 6.62
CA LEU A 107 13.47 10.81 6.81
C LEU A 107 14.73 10.64 5.97
N GLN A 108 15.61 9.75 6.43
CA GLN A 108 16.81 9.31 5.71
C GLN A 108 16.86 7.77 5.71
N PRO A 109 16.17 7.11 4.75
CA PRO A 109 16.08 5.65 4.74
C PRO A 109 17.40 4.94 4.43
N SER A 110 18.42 5.65 3.96
CA SER A 110 19.75 5.12 3.62
C SER A 110 19.71 3.97 2.61
N TYR A 111 18.80 4.03 1.64
CA TYR A 111 18.66 3.05 0.57
C TYR A 111 19.56 3.40 -0.62
N ALA A 112 20.20 2.40 -1.21
CA ALA A 112 21.09 2.61 -2.37
C ALA A 112 20.31 3.00 -3.65
N ARG A 113 19.09 2.52 -3.79
CA ARG A 113 18.19 2.81 -4.93
C ARG A 113 16.78 3.08 -4.41
N PRO A 114 16.58 4.22 -3.74
CA PRO A 114 15.28 4.53 -3.17
C PRO A 114 14.25 4.79 -4.26
N VAL A 115 13.07 4.21 -4.10
CA VAL A 115 11.90 4.46 -4.95
C VAL A 115 10.70 4.70 -4.04
N LEU A 116 9.82 5.59 -4.47
CA LEU A 116 8.63 6.01 -3.76
C LEU A 116 7.38 5.43 -4.44
N ALA A 117 6.45 4.89 -3.63
CA ALA A 117 5.09 4.64 -4.07
C ALA A 117 4.12 5.22 -3.03
N VAL A 118 3.03 5.85 -3.52
CA VAL A 118 2.14 6.66 -2.69
C VAL A 118 0.72 6.11 -2.76
N GLY A 119 0.05 6.06 -1.61
CA GLY A 119 -1.37 5.76 -1.45
C GLY A 119 -2.18 7.00 -1.09
N GLY A 120 -3.33 6.82 -0.44
CA GLY A 120 -4.20 7.94 -0.08
C GLY A 120 -3.60 8.88 0.99
N THR A 121 -3.03 8.31 2.06
CA THR A 121 -2.44 9.06 3.19
C THR A 121 -1.10 8.50 3.64
N HIS A 122 -0.70 7.35 3.13
CA HIS A 122 0.57 6.69 3.41
C HIS A 122 1.41 6.60 2.15
N PHE A 123 2.70 6.40 2.35
CA PHE A 123 3.65 6.13 1.28
C PHE A 123 4.66 5.07 1.72
N VAL A 124 5.25 4.41 0.76
CA VAL A 124 6.35 3.48 0.98
C VAL A 124 7.59 3.98 0.26
N VAL A 125 8.72 3.94 0.94
CA VAL A 125 10.04 4.05 0.32
C VAL A 125 10.69 2.69 0.38
N TYR A 126 11.12 2.18 -0.75
CA TYR A 126 11.75 0.86 -0.82
C TYR A 126 13.09 0.91 -1.56
N ASN A 127 13.97 0.00 -1.21
CA ASN A 127 15.23 -0.18 -1.89
C ASN A 127 15.02 -1.11 -3.11
N ARG A 128 14.98 -0.55 -4.32
CA ARG A 128 14.81 -1.34 -5.54
C ARG A 128 16.00 -2.28 -5.76
N ALA A 129 15.76 -3.56 -6.03
CA ALA A 129 16.76 -4.63 -6.04
C ALA A 129 17.55 -4.72 -4.72
N GLY A 130 16.86 -4.55 -3.65
CA GLY A 130 17.23 -4.83 -2.27
C GLY A 130 16.01 -5.33 -1.52
N SER A 131 16.15 -5.75 -0.29
CA SER A 131 15.13 -6.54 0.44
C SER A 131 14.36 -5.74 1.50
N GLU A 132 14.49 -4.42 1.55
CA GLU A 132 13.93 -3.61 2.63
C GLU A 132 13.04 -2.48 2.13
N LEU A 133 11.95 -2.23 2.84
CA LEU A 133 11.08 -1.10 2.64
C LEU A 133 10.66 -0.47 3.96
N THR A 134 10.31 0.82 3.91
CA THR A 134 9.77 1.58 5.03
C THR A 134 8.45 2.20 4.63
N VAL A 135 7.39 1.92 5.38
CA VAL A 135 6.07 2.51 5.22
C VAL A 135 5.90 3.64 6.21
N CYS A 136 5.45 4.77 5.69
CA CYS A 136 5.26 6.00 6.43
C CYS A 136 3.86 6.56 6.20
N SER A 137 3.36 7.28 7.19
CA SER A 137 2.31 8.25 7.02
C SER A 137 2.90 9.64 6.75
N ARG A 138 2.05 10.65 6.63
CA ARG A 138 2.51 12.04 6.53
C ARG A 138 3.34 12.50 7.72
N THR A 139 3.14 11.92 8.90
CA THR A 139 3.66 12.42 10.18
C THR A 139 4.77 11.56 10.77
N ARG A 140 4.83 10.29 10.41
CA ARG A 140 5.76 9.34 11.02
C ARG A 140 6.04 8.12 10.17
N THR A 141 7.12 7.42 10.50
CA THR A 141 7.34 6.04 10.10
C THR A 141 6.36 5.13 10.83
N LEU A 142 5.65 4.29 10.09
CA LEU A 142 4.72 3.31 10.64
C LEU A 142 5.44 1.99 10.95
N TYR A 143 6.19 1.47 10.00
CA TYR A 143 6.99 0.26 10.15
C TYR A 143 8.05 0.14 9.05
N THR A 144 9.05 -0.69 9.32
CA THR A 144 10.04 -1.14 8.32
C THR A 144 9.90 -2.65 8.21
N GLN A 145 9.90 -3.15 6.97
CA GLN A 145 9.79 -4.56 6.67
C GLN A 145 10.97 -5.01 5.81
N ARG A 146 11.48 -6.18 6.12
CA ARG A 146 12.50 -6.87 5.32
C ARG A 146 11.93 -8.16 4.76
N PHE A 147 12.22 -8.41 3.47
CA PHE A 147 11.86 -9.62 2.76
C PHE A 147 13.10 -10.53 2.61
N ASP A 148 12.88 -11.79 2.34
CA ASP A 148 13.96 -12.73 2.07
C ASP A 148 14.53 -12.53 0.64
N GLU A 149 13.67 -12.08 -0.27
CA GLU A 149 13.98 -11.85 -1.68
C GLU A 149 14.08 -10.35 -2.00
N ASP A 150 14.73 -10.02 -3.12
CA ASP A 150 14.86 -8.63 -3.57
C ASP A 150 13.52 -8.06 -4.04
N ILE A 151 13.25 -6.82 -3.67
CA ILE A 151 12.04 -6.09 -4.07
C ILE A 151 12.24 -5.56 -5.50
N LEU A 152 11.38 -5.98 -6.42
CA LEU A 152 11.35 -5.51 -7.80
C LEU A 152 10.61 -4.19 -7.91
N LEU A 153 9.39 -4.12 -7.34
CA LEU A 153 8.56 -2.92 -7.32
C LEU A 153 7.54 -2.96 -6.19
N CYS A 154 7.08 -1.77 -5.79
CA CYS A 154 5.94 -1.60 -4.87
C CYS A 154 4.91 -0.65 -5.48
N ALA A 155 3.66 -0.83 -5.08
CA ALA A 155 2.57 0.12 -5.35
C ALA A 155 1.68 0.24 -4.12
N MET A 156 1.02 1.37 -3.95
CA MET A 156 0.05 1.58 -2.87
C MET A 156 -1.29 2.01 -3.44
N SER A 157 -2.35 1.47 -2.85
CA SER A 157 -3.72 1.82 -3.21
C SER A 157 -4.24 3.04 -2.43
N ASN A 158 -5.36 3.60 -2.85
CA ASN A 158 -5.98 4.75 -2.19
C ASN A 158 -6.41 4.47 -0.74
N ASN A 159 -6.68 3.22 -0.38
CA ASN A 159 -6.95 2.81 1.01
C ASN A 159 -5.69 2.42 1.79
N ASN A 160 -4.49 2.72 1.24
CA ASN A 160 -3.18 2.43 1.81
C ASN A 160 -2.82 0.93 1.90
N SER A 161 -3.47 0.07 1.10
CA SER A 161 -2.98 -1.30 0.91
C SER A 161 -1.69 -1.27 0.10
N LEU A 162 -0.74 -2.10 0.47
CA LEU A 162 0.60 -2.16 -0.12
C LEU A 162 0.74 -3.43 -0.95
N ALA A 163 1.06 -3.28 -2.22
CA ALA A 163 1.55 -4.37 -3.06
C ALA A 163 3.09 -4.33 -3.08
N VAL A 164 3.70 -5.48 -2.85
CA VAL A 164 5.13 -5.70 -2.96
C VAL A 164 5.34 -6.82 -3.96
N VAL A 165 6.14 -6.57 -4.98
CA VAL A 165 6.58 -7.61 -5.91
C VAL A 165 8.03 -7.91 -5.62
N THR A 166 8.31 -9.15 -5.24
CA THR A 166 9.67 -9.62 -5.00
C THR A 166 10.14 -10.52 -6.13
N ASP A 167 11.44 -10.68 -6.23
CA ASP A 167 12.02 -11.76 -7.03
C ASP A 167 11.53 -13.12 -6.52
N ALA A 168 11.56 -14.14 -7.36
CA ALA A 168 11.14 -15.49 -6.97
C ALA A 168 11.79 -16.55 -7.85
N ASP A 169 12.46 -17.50 -7.23
CA ASP A 169 13.01 -18.66 -7.93
C ASP A 169 11.94 -19.36 -8.78
N ARG A 170 12.24 -19.59 -10.07
CA ARG A 170 11.37 -20.27 -11.05
C ARG A 170 10.07 -19.54 -11.42
N PHE A 171 9.88 -18.30 -10.96
CA PHE A 171 8.74 -17.47 -11.30
C PHE A 171 9.24 -16.13 -11.84
N ALA A 172 8.37 -15.38 -12.48
CA ALA A 172 8.67 -14.03 -12.94
C ALA A 172 8.73 -13.01 -11.79
N GLY A 173 8.08 -13.34 -10.69
CA GLY A 173 8.03 -12.59 -9.46
C GLY A 173 6.94 -13.14 -8.54
N TRP A 174 6.92 -12.65 -7.33
CA TRP A 174 5.89 -12.98 -6.33
C TRP A 174 5.23 -11.69 -5.84
N VAL A 175 3.95 -11.54 -6.11
CA VAL A 175 3.14 -10.41 -5.60
C VAL A 175 2.62 -10.77 -4.22
N HIS A 176 2.80 -9.87 -3.28
CA HIS A 176 2.17 -9.86 -1.98
C HIS A 176 1.38 -8.58 -1.81
N ILE A 177 0.13 -8.65 -1.40
CA ILE A 177 -0.70 -7.48 -1.12
C ILE A 177 -1.10 -7.52 0.35
N TYR A 178 -0.77 -6.44 1.05
CA TYR A 178 -1.00 -6.27 2.47
C TYR A 178 -2.03 -5.17 2.72
N ASP A 179 -2.83 -5.31 3.77
CA ASP A 179 -3.61 -4.20 4.31
C ASP A 179 -2.72 -3.21 5.08
N PRO A 180 -3.24 -2.03 5.48
CA PRO A 180 -2.44 -1.04 6.22
C PRO A 180 -1.86 -1.55 7.55
N SER A 181 -2.38 -2.65 8.11
CA SER A 181 -1.87 -3.30 9.32
C SER A 181 -0.87 -4.43 9.04
N MET A 182 -0.39 -4.57 7.81
CA MET A 182 0.54 -5.62 7.35
C MET A 182 -0.04 -7.04 7.41
N ARG A 183 -1.35 -7.18 7.36
CA ARG A 183 -1.96 -8.48 7.15
C ARG A 183 -2.00 -8.78 5.65
N GLU A 184 -1.47 -9.93 5.24
CA GLU A 184 -1.53 -10.37 3.85
C GLU A 184 -2.99 -10.63 3.42
N LEU A 185 -3.41 -9.94 2.36
CA LEU A 185 -4.73 -10.07 1.74
C LEU A 185 -4.70 -11.00 0.54
N TYR A 186 -3.59 -10.98 -0.20
CA TYR A 186 -3.44 -11.68 -1.47
C TYR A 186 -1.98 -12.03 -1.71
N SER A 187 -1.75 -13.18 -2.34
CA SER A 187 -0.41 -13.64 -2.72
C SER A 187 -0.49 -14.41 -4.04
N TRP A 188 0.36 -14.04 -4.99
CA TRP A 188 0.37 -14.64 -6.30
C TRP A 188 1.78 -14.76 -6.88
N ARG A 189 2.14 -15.98 -7.28
CA ARG A 189 3.39 -16.27 -7.99
C ARG A 189 3.15 -16.15 -9.49
N MET A 190 3.78 -15.18 -10.12
CA MET A 190 3.68 -14.91 -11.55
C MET A 190 4.46 -15.96 -12.35
N PRO A 191 3.83 -16.71 -13.28
CA PRO A 191 4.55 -17.65 -14.15
C PRO A 191 5.64 -16.96 -14.98
N GLN A 192 6.77 -17.59 -15.18
CA GLN A 192 7.88 -17.05 -16.02
C GLN A 192 7.44 -16.71 -17.45
N SER A 193 6.43 -17.42 -17.98
CA SER A 193 5.86 -17.16 -19.31
C SER A 193 5.24 -15.79 -19.45
N MET A 194 4.90 -15.09 -18.34
CA MET A 194 4.36 -13.74 -18.36
C MET A 194 5.43 -12.67 -18.57
N GLY A 195 6.70 -12.98 -18.30
CA GLY A 195 7.80 -12.03 -18.36
C GLY A 195 8.05 -11.35 -17.00
N THR A 196 8.90 -10.34 -16.97
CA THR A 196 9.27 -9.62 -15.75
C THR A 196 8.27 -8.51 -15.44
N PRO A 197 7.77 -8.39 -14.19
CA PRO A 197 6.91 -7.30 -13.78
C PRO A 197 7.70 -5.97 -13.73
N ILE A 198 7.16 -4.93 -14.39
CA ILE A 198 7.81 -3.61 -14.49
C ILE A 198 6.93 -2.46 -13.99
N ALA A 199 5.63 -2.68 -13.88
CA ALA A 199 4.68 -1.72 -13.36
C ALA A 199 3.54 -2.44 -12.61
N LEU A 200 2.98 -1.78 -11.61
CA LEU A 200 1.77 -2.22 -10.93
C LEU A 200 1.01 -0.99 -10.45
N ASP A 201 -0.31 -1.01 -10.65
CA ASP A 201 -1.18 0.02 -10.11
C ASP A 201 -2.52 -0.55 -9.68
N PHE A 202 -3.11 0.05 -8.65
CA PHE A 202 -4.38 -0.36 -8.08
C PHE A 202 -5.55 0.36 -8.73
N ALA A 203 -6.66 -0.36 -8.88
CA ALA A 203 -7.94 0.25 -9.21
C ALA A 203 -8.43 1.17 -8.07
N PRO A 204 -9.24 2.19 -8.39
CA PRO A 204 -9.84 3.05 -7.37
C PRO A 204 -10.73 2.31 -6.36
N ASP A 205 -11.24 1.13 -6.71
CA ASP A 205 -12.03 0.26 -5.83
C ASP A 205 -11.18 -0.49 -4.79
N ASN A 206 -9.84 -0.47 -4.92
CA ASN A 206 -8.87 -1.18 -4.09
C ASN A 206 -9.06 -2.70 -4.06
N ARG A 207 -9.78 -3.27 -5.02
CA ARG A 207 -10.06 -4.71 -5.15
C ARG A 207 -9.45 -5.32 -6.40
N ARG A 208 -9.01 -4.49 -7.32
CA ARG A 208 -8.36 -4.88 -8.57
C ARG A 208 -7.02 -4.17 -8.71
N PHE A 209 -6.14 -4.78 -9.46
CA PHE A 209 -4.85 -4.18 -9.82
C PHE A 209 -4.48 -4.54 -11.25
N ALA A 210 -3.66 -3.72 -11.87
CA ALA A 210 -3.04 -3.98 -13.16
C ALA A 210 -1.54 -4.21 -12.96
N SER A 211 -0.98 -5.20 -13.64
CA SER A 211 0.46 -5.47 -13.66
C SER A 211 0.97 -5.39 -15.09
N GLY A 212 1.91 -4.49 -15.33
CA GLY A 212 2.64 -4.39 -16.58
C GLY A 212 3.83 -5.34 -16.59
N MET A 213 3.92 -6.16 -17.63
CA MET A 213 4.94 -7.18 -17.80
C MET A 213 5.76 -6.94 -19.06
N ILE A 214 7.04 -7.29 -19.01
CA ILE A 214 7.93 -7.23 -20.15
C ILE A 214 8.57 -8.61 -20.40
N ALA A 215 8.54 -9.07 -21.63
CA ALA A 215 9.14 -10.34 -22.05
C ALA A 215 9.89 -10.17 -23.37
N ALA A 216 10.96 -10.91 -23.54
CA ALA A 216 11.62 -11.07 -24.84
C ALA A 216 11.15 -12.39 -25.47
N ARG A 217 10.50 -12.32 -26.63
CA ARG A 217 10.05 -13.49 -27.40
C ARG A 217 10.50 -13.33 -28.85
N ASP A 218 11.08 -14.38 -29.39
CA ASP A 218 11.59 -14.37 -30.78
C ASP A 218 12.50 -13.20 -31.13
N GLY A 219 13.29 -12.74 -30.15
CA GLY A 219 14.22 -11.62 -30.32
C GLY A 219 13.55 -10.25 -30.29
N GLN A 220 12.25 -10.18 -30.02
CA GLN A 220 11.50 -8.93 -29.89
C GLN A 220 11.05 -8.69 -28.45
N LEU A 221 10.98 -7.42 -28.08
CA LEU A 221 10.43 -6.98 -26.81
C LEU A 221 8.89 -7.02 -26.92
N ASN A 222 8.25 -7.61 -25.93
CA ASN A 222 6.79 -7.68 -25.84
C ASN A 222 6.35 -7.23 -24.46
N CYS A 223 5.52 -6.19 -24.41
CA CYS A 223 4.88 -5.74 -23.19
C CYS A 223 3.42 -6.18 -23.16
N SER A 224 2.92 -6.45 -21.96
CA SER A 224 1.53 -6.81 -21.73
C SER A 224 1.05 -6.26 -20.40
N VAL A 225 -0.25 -6.06 -20.26
CA VAL A 225 -0.89 -5.61 -19.03
C VAL A 225 -1.93 -6.64 -18.61
N TYR A 226 -1.76 -7.18 -17.41
CA TYR A 226 -2.70 -8.11 -16.79
C TYR A 226 -3.59 -7.38 -15.80
N PHE A 227 -4.89 -7.59 -15.91
CA PHE A 227 -5.88 -7.04 -14.98
C PHE A 227 -6.36 -8.14 -14.05
N MET A 228 -6.05 -7.99 -12.76
CA MET A 228 -6.28 -8.99 -11.72
C MET A 228 -7.31 -8.51 -10.70
N SER A 229 -7.98 -9.45 -10.03
CA SER A 229 -8.89 -9.18 -8.91
C SER A 229 -8.38 -9.86 -7.65
N LEU A 230 -8.49 -9.17 -6.51
CA LEU A 230 -8.16 -9.74 -5.20
C LEU A 230 -9.22 -10.74 -4.70
N ASP A 231 -10.42 -10.69 -5.30
CA ASP A 231 -11.55 -11.53 -4.91
C ASP A 231 -11.67 -12.81 -5.77
N SER A 232 -10.76 -13.03 -6.70
CA SER A 232 -10.87 -14.13 -7.68
C SER A 232 -9.50 -14.76 -7.96
N ASP A 233 -9.46 -16.10 -7.92
CA ASP A 233 -8.30 -16.90 -8.31
C ASP A 233 -8.26 -17.19 -9.83
N THR A 234 -9.13 -16.54 -10.63
CA THR A 234 -9.13 -16.72 -12.08
C THR A 234 -7.99 -15.95 -12.73
N GLU A 235 -7.47 -16.49 -13.84
CA GLU A 235 -6.50 -15.76 -14.66
C GLU A 235 -7.07 -14.41 -15.07
N GLY A 236 -6.24 -13.37 -14.92
CA GLY A 236 -6.61 -12.00 -15.25
C GLY A 236 -6.81 -11.80 -16.75
N LEU A 237 -7.54 -10.74 -17.10
CA LEU A 237 -7.65 -10.30 -18.48
C LEU A 237 -6.31 -9.74 -18.95
N LEU A 238 -5.98 -9.96 -20.23
CA LEU A 238 -4.70 -9.60 -20.84
C LEU A 238 -4.87 -8.60 -21.98
N TYR A 239 -4.19 -7.46 -21.87
CA TYR A 239 -3.89 -6.57 -22.99
C TYR A 239 -2.47 -6.83 -23.47
N THR A 240 -2.29 -6.98 -24.79
CA THR A 240 -0.97 -7.14 -25.41
C THR A 240 -0.63 -5.87 -26.19
N ALA A 241 0.51 -5.28 -25.88
CA ALA A 241 1.02 -4.10 -26.58
C ALA A 241 1.55 -4.45 -27.97
N ASP A 242 1.77 -3.43 -28.81
CA ASP A 242 2.43 -3.61 -30.09
C ASP A 242 3.84 -4.17 -29.90
N ALA A 243 4.25 -5.03 -30.83
CA ALA A 243 5.57 -5.66 -30.78
C ALA A 243 6.68 -4.59 -30.83
N GLY A 244 7.62 -4.70 -29.92
CA GLY A 244 8.74 -3.76 -29.79
C GLY A 244 8.45 -2.52 -28.95
N SER A 245 7.19 -2.29 -28.53
CA SER A 245 6.85 -1.16 -27.65
C SER A 245 7.17 -1.49 -26.19
N MET A 246 7.78 -0.52 -25.48
CA MET A 246 8.13 -0.64 -24.07
C MET A 246 7.16 0.12 -23.19
N LEU A 247 6.59 -0.55 -22.19
CA LEU A 247 5.74 0.10 -21.20
C LEU A 247 6.59 0.96 -20.24
N LEU A 248 6.27 2.25 -20.17
CA LEU A 248 6.96 3.25 -19.33
C LEU A 248 6.17 3.57 -18.06
N ARG A 249 4.83 3.62 -18.17
CA ARG A 249 3.94 3.96 -17.05
C ARG A 249 2.60 3.24 -17.20
N LEU A 250 2.05 2.82 -16.07
CA LEU A 250 0.71 2.27 -15.94
C LEU A 250 -0.03 3.08 -14.89
N ASP A 251 -1.26 3.51 -15.20
CA ASP A 251 -2.00 4.43 -14.34
C ASP A 251 -3.50 4.14 -14.42
N TRP A 252 -4.10 3.71 -13.31
CA TRP A 252 -5.51 3.35 -13.24
C TRP A 252 -6.37 4.57 -12.95
N GLN A 253 -6.90 5.19 -13.99
CA GLN A 253 -7.59 6.48 -13.93
C GLN A 253 -9.00 6.42 -13.33
N SER A 254 -9.74 5.36 -13.61
CA SER A 254 -11.11 5.18 -13.15
C SER A 254 -11.52 3.71 -13.19
N GLU A 255 -12.71 3.37 -12.69
CA GLU A 255 -13.21 1.98 -12.72
C GLU A 255 -13.16 1.31 -14.09
N ASN A 256 -13.21 2.09 -15.17
CA ASN A 256 -13.33 1.62 -16.54
C ASN A 256 -12.17 2.05 -17.44
N ARG A 257 -11.13 2.69 -16.90
CA ARG A 257 -10.04 3.23 -17.72
C ARG A 257 -8.70 3.09 -17.02
N VAL A 258 -7.80 2.43 -17.73
CA VAL A 258 -6.38 2.34 -17.40
C VAL A 258 -5.61 2.98 -18.53
N MET A 259 -4.72 3.88 -18.20
CA MET A 259 -3.79 4.51 -19.14
C MET A 259 -2.46 3.75 -19.08
N ALA A 260 -2.04 3.21 -20.20
CA ALA A 260 -0.74 2.59 -20.38
C ALA A 260 0.08 3.48 -21.33
N VAL A 261 1.18 4.02 -20.83
CA VAL A 261 2.10 4.87 -21.60
C VAL A 261 3.23 3.99 -22.08
N PHE A 262 3.35 3.85 -23.39
CA PHE A 262 4.44 3.17 -24.06
C PHE A 262 5.43 4.20 -24.64
N ASP A 263 6.58 3.77 -25.04
CA ASP A 263 7.60 4.61 -25.68
C ASP A 263 7.17 5.12 -27.06
N THR A 264 6.17 4.48 -27.70
CA THR A 264 5.69 4.79 -29.05
C THR A 264 4.27 5.32 -29.09
N TYR A 265 3.45 5.06 -28.06
CA TYR A 265 2.05 5.48 -28.01
C TYR A 265 1.49 5.47 -26.58
N ILE A 266 0.31 6.04 -26.40
CA ILE A 266 -0.48 5.92 -25.16
C ILE A 266 -1.76 5.14 -25.49
N ALA A 267 -2.00 4.05 -24.76
CA ALA A 267 -3.25 3.30 -24.84
C ALA A 267 -4.15 3.61 -23.64
N VAL A 268 -5.43 3.79 -23.91
CA VAL A 268 -6.47 3.78 -22.88
C VAL A 268 -7.24 2.46 -23.00
N ILE A 269 -7.24 1.67 -21.95
CA ILE A 269 -7.71 0.28 -21.92
C ILE A 269 -8.92 0.18 -20.99
N ASP A 270 -9.97 -0.53 -21.39
CA ASP A 270 -11.04 -0.96 -20.48
C ASP A 270 -10.59 -2.20 -19.70
N PRO A 271 -10.36 -2.10 -18.37
CA PRO A 271 -9.85 -3.23 -17.58
C PRO A 271 -10.82 -4.39 -17.43
N ARG A 272 -12.09 -4.23 -17.83
CA ARG A 272 -13.11 -5.29 -17.77
C ARG A 272 -13.12 -6.20 -18.98
N THR A 273 -12.53 -5.74 -20.08
CA THR A 273 -12.49 -6.47 -21.36
C THR A 273 -11.09 -6.60 -21.91
N ALA A 274 -10.11 -5.88 -21.30
CA ALA A 274 -8.77 -5.69 -21.83
C ALA A 274 -8.73 -5.10 -23.26
N ALA A 275 -9.79 -4.44 -23.70
CA ALA A 275 -9.87 -3.82 -25.02
C ALA A 275 -9.32 -2.39 -24.97
N GLU A 276 -8.57 -2.02 -26.01
CA GLU A 276 -8.15 -0.64 -26.24
C GLU A 276 -9.36 0.21 -26.64
N VAL A 277 -9.63 1.27 -25.90
CA VAL A 277 -10.78 2.19 -26.12
C VAL A 277 -10.34 3.47 -26.82
N ALA A 278 -9.08 3.86 -26.63
CA ALA A 278 -8.48 5.01 -27.32
C ALA A 278 -6.96 4.83 -27.39
N ARG A 279 -6.37 5.45 -28.41
CA ARG A 279 -4.93 5.45 -28.67
C ARG A 279 -4.48 6.84 -29.11
N TYR A 280 -3.27 7.20 -28.70
CA TYR A 280 -2.60 8.44 -29.04
C TYR A 280 -1.15 8.11 -29.42
N ASP A 281 -0.80 8.27 -30.69
CA ASP A 281 0.55 8.04 -31.24
C ASP A 281 1.43 9.28 -31.11
#